data_b185f3ce729ed889d5bf78f5d34e34b6
#
_entry.id   b185f3ce729ed889d5bf78f5d34e34b6
#
_cell.length_a   1.000
_cell.length_b   1.000
_cell.length_c   1.000
_cell.angle_alpha   90.00
_cell.angle_beta   90.00
_cell.angle_gamma   90.00
#
_symmetry.space_group_name_H-M   'P 1'
#
loop_
_entity.id
_entity.type
_entity.pdbx_description
1 polymer ?
#
loop_
_entity_poly.entity_id
_entity_poly.type
_entity_poly.pdbx_seq_one_letter_code
_entity_poly.pdbx_strand_id
1 'polypeptide(L)'
;IIVMLKKTLLSMFATALLSGVAFNALADDPNQGSGKITFKGEVIDAPCSIAPGDEDQTINLGEVADTVLKSGQKSLPVDVTIHLQDCILSDGTNTVDKVKITFSSASVDATDSNLLKNTLEGNIGGATDVGVRLVKSDNTNVTLGTPITINFPTTNSYQELNFKARMESLGRTATPGNVQAQANYVLDYK
;
A
#
# COMPACT_ATOMS: atom_id res chain seq x y z
N ILE A 1 -7.82 72.66 -67.57
CA ILE A 1 -7.45 73.91 -66.86
C ILE A 1 -6.86 73.53 -65.51
N ILE A 2 -5.56 73.58 -65.43
CA ILE A 2 -4.85 74.41 -64.44
C ILE A 2 -4.98 73.79 -62.99
N VAL A 3 -4.04 73.47 -62.25
CA VAL A 3 -2.66 73.92 -62.04
C VAL A 3 -2.13 73.14 -60.85
N MET A 4 -0.95 72.65 -60.97
CA MET A 4 0.12 72.75 -60.02
C MET A 4 -0.21 72.77 -58.53
N LEU A 5 0.41 71.99 -57.69
CA LEU A 5 1.68 72.39 -57.09
C LEU A 5 2.14 71.32 -56.13
N LYS A 6 3.25 70.75 -56.38
CA LYS A 6 4.44 70.62 -55.53
C LYS A 6 4.25 70.84 -54.04
N LYS A 7 4.66 69.87 -53.30
CA LYS A 7 5.73 69.98 -52.25
C LYS A 7 5.83 68.63 -51.57
N THR A 8 6.76 67.85 -51.91
CA THR A 8 8.02 67.57 -51.25
C THR A 8 8.01 67.84 -49.75
N LEU A 9 8.40 66.85 -49.07
CA LEU A 9 9.23 66.75 -47.86
C LEU A 9 8.56 65.84 -46.86
N LEU A 10 9.13 65.05 -46.38
CA LEU A 10 10.36 64.69 -45.79
C LEU A 10 10.13 63.45 -44.96
N SER A 11 10.71 62.44 -45.42
CA SER A 11 10.92 61.21 -44.67
C SER A 11 11.46 61.50 -43.27
N MET A 12 10.81 61.02 -42.30
CA MET A 12 11.48 60.75 -41.02
C MET A 12 11.38 59.28 -40.73
N PHE A 13 12.44 58.58 -41.06
CA PHE A 13 12.73 57.23 -40.59
C PHE A 13 12.89 57.31 -39.06
N ALA A 14 11.90 56.94 -38.35
CA ALA A 14 12.04 56.51 -36.98
C ALA A 14 12.43 55.04 -36.98
N THR A 15 13.72 54.74 -37.06
CA THR A 15 14.28 53.45 -36.74
C THR A 15 14.13 53.22 -35.24
N ALA A 16 13.04 52.61 -34.83
CA ALA A 16 12.92 52.06 -33.52
C ALA A 16 13.90 50.87 -33.43
N LEU A 17 15.01 51.13 -32.77
CA LEU A 17 15.92 50.10 -32.29
C LEU A 17 15.14 49.21 -31.30
N LEU A 18 14.53 48.15 -31.79
CA LEU A 18 14.18 47.02 -30.97
C LEU A 18 15.50 46.37 -30.56
N SER A 19 16.03 46.82 -29.42
CA SER A 19 17.02 46.08 -28.70
C SER A 19 16.37 44.74 -28.28
N GLY A 20 16.55 43.71 -29.10
CA GLY A 20 16.22 42.37 -28.77
C GLY A 20 17.06 41.95 -27.55
N VAL A 21 16.43 41.91 -26.40
CA VAL A 21 16.95 41.13 -25.29
C VAL A 21 16.97 39.67 -25.78
N ALA A 22 18.15 39.24 -26.23
CA ALA A 22 18.40 37.83 -26.41
C ALA A 22 18.27 37.19 -25.03
N PHE A 23 17.10 36.63 -24.77
CA PHE A 23 16.99 35.61 -23.75
C PHE A 23 17.92 34.50 -24.22
N ASN A 24 19.10 34.40 -23.62
CA ASN A 24 19.86 33.18 -23.67
C ASN A 24 18.94 32.12 -23.01
N ALA A 25 18.15 31.43 -23.83
CA ALA A 25 17.63 30.13 -23.45
C ALA A 25 18.89 29.29 -23.22
N LEU A 26 19.25 29.14 -21.98
CA LEU A 26 20.16 28.07 -21.59
C LEU A 26 19.47 26.81 -22.10
N ALA A 27 19.88 26.34 -23.27
CA ALA A 27 19.56 25.01 -23.74
C ALA A 27 20.17 24.09 -22.69
N ASP A 28 19.31 23.59 -21.82
CA ASP A 28 19.67 22.58 -20.87
C ASP A 28 20.19 21.39 -21.67
N ASP A 29 21.45 20.99 -21.43
CA ASP A 29 22.08 19.92 -22.18
C ASP A 29 21.29 18.64 -21.92
N PRO A 30 20.62 18.06 -22.94
CA PRO A 30 19.73 16.92 -22.73
C PRO A 30 20.47 15.66 -22.22
N ASN A 31 21.81 15.71 -22.17
CA ASN A 31 22.65 14.62 -21.71
C ASN A 31 23.05 14.70 -20.22
N GLN A 32 22.63 15.73 -19.48
CA GLN A 32 22.96 15.86 -18.05
C GLN A 32 21.99 15.12 -17.13
N GLY A 33 20.94 14.51 -17.66
CA GLY A 33 19.95 13.76 -16.94
C GLY A 33 18.90 14.67 -16.29
N SER A 34 17.64 14.34 -16.52
CA SER A 34 16.48 14.96 -15.85
C SER A 34 15.59 13.86 -15.29
N GLY A 35 14.89 14.16 -14.19
CA GLY A 35 14.01 13.21 -13.56
C GLY A 35 12.80 13.93 -12.95
N LYS A 36 11.71 13.18 -12.79
CA LYS A 36 10.51 13.63 -12.09
C LYS A 36 10.39 12.85 -10.78
N ILE A 37 10.20 13.56 -9.68
CA ILE A 37 9.87 12.98 -8.39
C ILE A 37 8.40 13.34 -8.10
N THR A 38 7.61 12.33 -7.81
CA THR A 38 6.21 12.51 -7.42
C THR A 38 6.05 12.10 -5.97
N PHE A 39 5.57 13.03 -5.15
CA PHE A 39 5.24 12.77 -3.76
C PHE A 39 3.73 12.54 -3.66
N LYS A 40 3.34 11.53 -2.87
CA LYS A 40 1.94 11.22 -2.57
C LYS A 40 1.82 10.98 -1.07
N GLY A 41 0.69 11.35 -0.52
CA GLY A 41 0.37 11.15 0.89
C GLY A 41 -1.11 11.36 1.10
N GLU A 42 -1.63 10.87 2.21
CA GLU A 42 -3.01 11.01 2.64
C GLU A 42 -3.04 11.53 4.08
N VAL A 43 -4.01 12.36 4.39
CA VAL A 43 -4.28 12.81 5.77
C VAL A 43 -5.58 12.13 6.21
N ILE A 44 -5.50 11.35 7.27
CA ILE A 44 -6.63 10.58 7.81
C ILE A 44 -7.04 11.14 9.17
N ASP A 45 -8.31 10.94 9.55
CA ASP A 45 -8.81 11.23 10.90
C ASP A 45 -8.65 9.98 11.77
N ALA A 46 -7.46 9.82 12.34
CA ALA A 46 -7.11 8.70 13.20
C ALA A 46 -6.06 9.12 14.24
N PRO A 47 -6.04 8.53 15.44
CA PRO A 47 -5.06 8.86 16.49
C PRO A 47 -3.65 8.34 16.19
N CYS A 48 -3.48 7.40 15.28
CA CYS A 48 -2.20 6.84 14.83
C CYS A 48 -2.12 6.81 13.31
N SER A 49 -0.92 6.89 12.77
CA SER A 49 -0.61 6.60 11.37
C SER A 49 -0.13 5.16 11.22
N ILE A 50 -0.48 4.51 10.12
CA ILE A 50 0.16 3.24 9.74
C ILE A 50 1.56 3.55 9.24
N ALA A 51 2.57 2.79 9.66
CA ALA A 51 3.94 3.00 9.20
C ALA A 51 4.05 2.78 7.68
N PRO A 52 4.86 3.61 6.97
CA PRO A 52 5.03 3.46 5.53
C PRO A 52 5.49 2.05 5.14
N GLY A 53 4.76 1.43 4.20
CA GLY A 53 4.98 0.05 3.74
C GLY A 53 4.08 -0.98 4.43
N ASP A 54 3.45 -0.64 5.54
CA ASP A 54 2.53 -1.55 6.23
C ASP A 54 1.10 -1.48 5.68
N GLU A 55 0.79 -0.46 4.88
CA GLU A 55 -0.49 -0.36 4.15
C GLU A 55 -0.59 -1.43 3.04
N ASP A 56 0.54 -1.88 2.50
CA ASP A 56 0.62 -2.88 1.42
C ASP A 56 1.83 -3.78 1.62
N GLN A 57 1.74 -4.68 2.61
CA GLN A 57 2.83 -5.59 2.97
C GLN A 57 2.83 -6.85 2.07
N THR A 58 4.02 -7.29 1.71
CA THR A 58 4.23 -8.63 1.15
C THR A 58 4.95 -9.52 2.16
N ILE A 59 4.27 -10.53 2.67
CA ILE A 59 4.79 -11.48 3.64
C ILE A 59 5.26 -12.75 2.91
N ASN A 60 6.54 -13.08 3.05
CA ASN A 60 7.07 -14.32 2.50
C ASN A 60 6.78 -15.49 3.46
N LEU A 61 5.91 -16.41 3.05
CA LEU A 61 5.52 -17.56 3.84
C LEU A 61 6.57 -18.71 3.84
N GLY A 62 7.65 -18.56 3.04
CA GLY A 62 8.64 -19.61 2.87
C GLY A 62 8.12 -20.79 2.06
N GLU A 63 8.72 -21.95 2.31
CA GLU A 63 8.40 -23.21 1.63
C GLU A 63 7.86 -24.24 2.63
N VAL A 64 6.94 -25.09 2.18
CA VAL A 64 6.44 -26.23 2.92
C VAL A 64 6.34 -27.43 1.97
N ALA A 65 6.75 -28.60 2.42
CA ALA A 65 6.60 -29.81 1.63
C ALA A 65 5.09 -30.18 1.50
N ASP A 66 4.66 -30.57 0.30
CA ASP A 66 3.29 -30.99 0.04
C ASP A 66 2.88 -32.19 0.93
N THR A 67 3.81 -33.07 1.25
CA THR A 67 3.62 -34.20 2.15
C THR A 67 3.24 -33.80 3.56
N VAL A 68 3.73 -32.62 4.05
CA VAL A 68 3.35 -32.07 5.34
C VAL A 68 1.87 -31.66 5.31
N LEU A 69 1.47 -30.93 4.28
CA LEU A 69 0.08 -30.49 4.12
C LEU A 69 -0.88 -31.67 3.88
N LYS A 70 -0.46 -32.65 3.09
CA LYS A 70 -1.22 -33.91 2.86
C LYS A 70 -1.41 -34.72 4.13
N SER A 71 -0.47 -34.65 5.06
CA SER A 71 -0.63 -35.33 6.37
C SER A 71 -1.66 -34.61 7.29
N GLY A 72 -2.15 -33.44 6.89
CA GLY A 72 -3.05 -32.59 7.69
C GLY A 72 -2.30 -31.68 8.66
N GLN A 73 -0.97 -31.63 8.56
CA GLN A 73 -0.16 -30.66 9.27
C GLN A 73 -0.20 -29.31 8.53
N LYS A 74 0.37 -28.31 9.13
CA LYS A 74 0.39 -26.91 8.65
C LYS A 74 1.82 -26.47 8.48
N SER A 75 2.06 -25.44 7.66
CA SER A 75 3.38 -24.82 7.63
C SER A 75 3.69 -24.14 8.98
N LEU A 76 4.96 -23.88 9.23
CA LEU A 76 5.33 -23.02 10.34
C LEU A 76 4.72 -21.63 10.12
N PRO A 77 4.19 -21.00 11.17
CA PRO A 77 3.64 -19.66 11.08
C PRO A 77 4.76 -18.64 10.91
N VAL A 78 4.52 -17.64 10.07
CA VAL A 78 5.39 -16.48 9.82
C VAL A 78 4.73 -15.25 10.43
N ASP A 79 5.53 -14.40 11.06
CA ASP A 79 5.02 -13.19 11.71
C ASP A 79 4.50 -12.17 10.68
N VAL A 80 3.40 -11.52 11.05
CA VAL A 80 2.73 -10.44 10.33
C VAL A 80 2.52 -9.31 11.33
N THR A 81 3.35 -8.28 11.28
CA THR A 81 3.27 -7.15 12.19
C THR A 81 2.81 -5.91 11.44
N ILE A 82 1.83 -5.21 11.99
CA ILE A 82 1.40 -3.90 11.51
C ILE A 82 1.89 -2.88 12.51
N HIS A 83 2.73 -1.96 12.06
CA HIS A 83 3.31 -0.91 12.88
C HIS A 83 2.46 0.36 12.80
N LEU A 84 2.11 0.89 13.96
CA LEU A 84 1.44 2.16 14.10
C LEU A 84 2.40 3.16 14.72
N GLN A 85 2.47 4.35 14.16
CA GLN A 85 3.38 5.42 14.57
C GLN A 85 2.65 6.73 14.75
N ASP A 86 3.35 7.70 15.35
CA ASP A 86 2.86 9.05 15.59
C ASP A 86 1.52 9.05 16.34
N CYS A 87 1.35 8.09 17.25
CA CYS A 87 0.11 7.94 18.01
C CYS A 87 -0.06 9.07 19.02
N ILE A 88 -1.20 9.77 18.93
CA ILE A 88 -1.70 10.72 19.94
C ILE A 88 -2.92 10.07 20.59
N LEU A 89 -2.67 9.26 21.63
CA LEU A 89 -3.69 8.42 22.27
C LEU A 89 -4.46 9.13 23.39
N SER A 90 -4.05 10.35 23.76
CA SER A 90 -4.78 11.19 24.71
C SER A 90 -4.63 12.66 24.35
N ASP A 91 -5.74 13.38 24.29
CA ASP A 91 -5.79 14.82 24.07
C ASP A 91 -6.08 15.62 25.37
N GLY A 92 -6.04 14.94 26.54
CA GLY A 92 -6.38 15.49 27.84
C GLY A 92 -7.89 15.43 28.16
N THR A 93 -8.75 15.12 27.20
CA THR A 93 -10.20 14.96 27.36
C THR A 93 -10.64 13.55 27.01
N ASN A 94 -10.14 13.04 25.89
CA ASN A 94 -10.41 11.70 25.42
C ASN A 94 -9.13 10.86 25.47
N THR A 95 -9.29 9.57 25.74
CA THR A 95 -8.19 8.61 25.74
C THR A 95 -8.60 7.41 24.87
N VAL A 96 -7.76 7.10 23.89
CA VAL A 96 -7.87 5.91 23.05
C VAL A 96 -6.93 4.86 23.64
N ASP A 97 -7.47 3.82 24.24
CA ASP A 97 -6.71 2.76 24.91
C ASP A 97 -6.76 1.42 24.18
N LYS A 98 -7.46 1.36 23.08
CA LYS A 98 -7.62 0.14 22.28
C LYS A 98 -7.90 0.42 20.81
N VAL A 99 -7.53 -0.55 20.00
CA VAL A 99 -7.91 -0.63 18.59
C VAL A 99 -8.65 -1.92 18.32
N LYS A 100 -9.62 -1.88 17.44
CA LYS A 100 -10.23 -3.06 16.85
C LYS A 100 -9.70 -3.22 15.43
N ILE A 101 -9.10 -4.36 15.14
CA ILE A 101 -8.70 -4.72 13.79
C ILE A 101 -9.62 -5.78 13.22
N THR A 102 -10.10 -5.57 12.02
CA THR A 102 -10.97 -6.50 11.30
C THR A 102 -10.30 -6.89 9.99
N PHE A 103 -10.05 -8.18 9.81
CA PHE A 103 -9.52 -8.72 8.55
C PHE A 103 -10.66 -9.18 7.65
N SER A 104 -10.49 -8.99 6.36
CA SER A 104 -11.42 -9.43 5.32
C SER A 104 -10.67 -9.89 4.07
N SER A 105 -11.30 -10.69 3.24
CA SER A 105 -10.77 -11.07 1.93
C SER A 105 -11.90 -11.25 0.92
N ALA A 106 -11.65 -10.88 -0.32
CA ALA A 106 -12.54 -11.16 -1.44
C ALA A 106 -12.44 -12.60 -1.94
N SER A 107 -11.36 -13.32 -1.57
CA SER A 107 -11.08 -14.68 -2.02
C SER A 107 -10.82 -15.58 -0.81
N VAL A 108 -11.80 -16.37 -0.46
CA VAL A 108 -11.75 -17.34 0.65
C VAL A 108 -12.05 -18.75 0.15
N ASP A 109 -11.68 -19.75 0.93
CA ASP A 109 -12.01 -21.15 0.63
C ASP A 109 -13.53 -21.38 0.69
N ALA A 110 -14.04 -22.23 -0.20
CA ALA A 110 -15.47 -22.49 -0.30
C ALA A 110 -16.03 -23.27 0.91
N THR A 111 -15.17 -24.02 1.61
CA THR A 111 -15.55 -24.85 2.77
C THR A 111 -15.20 -24.21 4.10
N ASP A 112 -14.24 -23.28 4.13
CA ASP A 112 -13.86 -22.51 5.31
C ASP A 112 -13.63 -21.05 4.95
N SER A 113 -14.62 -20.21 5.18
CA SER A 113 -14.58 -18.77 4.91
C SER A 113 -13.52 -17.99 5.70
N ASN A 114 -12.82 -18.63 6.64
CA ASN A 114 -11.71 -18.04 7.38
C ASN A 114 -10.34 -18.45 6.82
N LEU A 115 -10.30 -19.26 5.77
CA LEU A 115 -9.08 -19.61 5.05
C LEU A 115 -9.01 -18.78 3.77
N LEU A 116 -7.95 -17.99 3.63
CA LEU A 116 -7.68 -17.22 2.43
C LEU A 116 -7.34 -18.19 1.28
N LYS A 117 -8.07 -18.10 0.18
CA LYS A 117 -7.86 -18.97 -0.98
C LYS A 117 -6.56 -18.61 -1.69
N ASN A 118 -5.85 -19.62 -2.20
CA ASN A 118 -4.75 -19.40 -3.13
C ASN A 118 -5.29 -18.83 -4.45
N THR A 119 -4.97 -17.57 -4.74
CA THR A 119 -5.41 -16.88 -5.97
C THR A 119 -4.73 -17.41 -7.23
N LEU A 120 -3.64 -18.18 -7.09
CA LEU A 120 -2.94 -18.85 -8.18
C LEU A 120 -3.48 -20.25 -8.47
N GLU A 121 -4.41 -20.75 -7.66
CA GLU A 121 -5.05 -22.04 -7.90
C GLU A 121 -5.79 -22.04 -9.25
N GLY A 122 -5.54 -23.07 -10.07
CA GLY A 122 -6.06 -23.14 -11.42
C GLY A 122 -5.19 -22.49 -12.49
N ASN A 123 -4.15 -21.79 -12.11
CA ASN A 123 -3.14 -21.24 -13.01
C ASN A 123 -1.94 -22.19 -13.14
N ILE A 124 -1.21 -22.10 -14.26
CA ILE A 124 0.00 -22.89 -14.45
C ILE A 124 1.03 -22.54 -13.35
N GLY A 125 1.46 -23.56 -12.60
CA GLY A 125 2.43 -23.40 -11.52
C GLY A 125 1.82 -22.98 -10.17
N GLY A 126 0.50 -22.84 -10.07
CA GLY A 126 -0.19 -22.64 -8.80
C GLY A 126 -0.42 -23.95 -8.03
N ALA A 127 -0.25 -23.91 -6.71
CA ALA A 127 -0.62 -25.02 -5.85
C ALA A 127 -2.14 -25.15 -5.76
N THR A 128 -2.65 -26.38 -5.68
CA THR A 128 -4.08 -26.67 -5.45
C THR A 128 -4.30 -27.17 -4.03
N ASP A 129 -5.49 -26.93 -3.48
CA ASP A 129 -5.89 -27.29 -2.12
C ASP A 129 -4.91 -26.76 -1.06
N VAL A 130 -4.45 -25.53 -1.25
CA VAL A 130 -3.61 -24.80 -0.28
C VAL A 130 -4.18 -23.42 -0.09
N GLY A 131 -4.41 -23.04 1.15
CA GLY A 131 -4.83 -21.71 1.55
C GLY A 131 -3.91 -21.12 2.62
N VAL A 132 -4.13 -19.85 2.93
CA VAL A 132 -3.39 -19.12 3.97
C VAL A 132 -4.32 -18.81 5.13
N ARG A 133 -3.90 -19.20 6.33
CA ARG A 133 -4.60 -18.93 7.57
C ARG A 133 -3.93 -17.79 8.32
N LEU A 134 -4.70 -16.75 8.64
CA LEU A 134 -4.28 -15.76 9.63
C LEU A 134 -4.51 -16.30 11.03
N VAL A 135 -3.55 -16.09 11.90
CA VAL A 135 -3.62 -16.47 13.30
C VAL A 135 -3.17 -15.32 14.19
N LYS A 136 -3.69 -15.27 15.40
CA LYS A 136 -3.27 -14.31 16.42
C LYS A 136 -1.89 -14.69 16.97
N SER A 137 -1.30 -13.82 17.77
CA SER A 137 -0.02 -14.07 18.45
C SER A 137 -0.05 -15.32 19.34
N ASP A 138 -1.22 -15.68 19.89
CA ASP A 138 -1.46 -16.88 20.68
C ASP A 138 -1.67 -18.17 19.84
N ASN A 139 -1.50 -18.09 18.52
CA ASN A 139 -1.75 -19.12 17.52
C ASN A 139 -3.22 -19.55 17.37
N THR A 140 -4.18 -18.82 17.93
CA THR A 140 -5.61 -19.05 17.63
C THR A 140 -5.97 -18.47 16.26
N ASN A 141 -6.88 -19.12 15.56
CA ASN A 141 -7.29 -18.68 14.22
C ASN A 141 -8.00 -17.33 14.29
N VAL A 142 -7.72 -16.47 13.31
CA VAL A 142 -8.48 -15.25 13.06
C VAL A 142 -9.79 -15.64 12.36
N THR A 143 -10.90 -15.06 12.82
CA THR A 143 -12.18 -15.14 12.14
C THR A 143 -12.33 -13.90 11.27
N LEU A 144 -12.38 -14.06 9.96
CA LEU A 144 -12.55 -12.96 9.03
C LEU A 144 -13.89 -12.25 9.26
N GLY A 145 -13.91 -10.93 9.11
CA GLY A 145 -15.09 -10.10 9.37
C GLY A 145 -15.40 -9.87 10.86
N THR A 146 -14.66 -10.50 11.78
CA THR A 146 -14.87 -10.31 13.23
C THR A 146 -13.80 -9.39 13.81
N PRO A 147 -14.18 -8.27 14.47
CA PRO A 147 -13.23 -7.38 15.11
C PRO A 147 -12.43 -8.06 16.23
N ILE A 148 -11.13 -7.85 16.23
CA ILE A 148 -10.21 -8.29 17.29
C ILE A 148 -9.80 -7.04 18.06
N THR A 149 -10.05 -7.00 19.36
CA THR A 149 -9.67 -5.87 20.22
C THR A 149 -8.26 -6.08 20.76
N ILE A 150 -7.42 -5.05 20.59
CA ILE A 150 -6.04 -4.99 21.12
C ILE A 150 -5.95 -3.75 21.99
N ASN A 151 -5.44 -3.91 23.22
CA ASN A 151 -5.25 -2.80 24.15
C ASN A 151 -3.88 -2.16 23.91
N PHE A 152 -3.83 -0.83 24.00
CA PHE A 152 -2.62 -0.03 23.85
C PHE A 152 -2.13 0.53 25.18
N PRO A 153 -0.82 0.57 25.41
CA PRO A 153 -0.24 1.47 26.39
C PRO A 153 -0.37 2.92 25.90
N THR A 154 -1.17 3.72 26.58
CA THR A 154 -1.52 5.10 26.15
C THR A 154 -0.36 6.09 26.20
N THR A 155 0.78 5.68 26.76
CA THR A 155 2.00 6.50 26.87
C THR A 155 2.95 6.37 25.69
N ASN A 156 2.72 5.40 24.80
CA ASN A 156 3.61 5.11 23.68
C ASN A 156 3.06 5.71 22.38
N SER A 157 3.90 6.44 21.67
CA SER A 157 3.60 6.96 20.33
C SER A 157 3.79 5.91 19.22
N TYR A 158 4.22 4.72 19.57
CA TYR A 158 4.46 3.59 18.67
C TYR A 158 3.77 2.35 19.19
N GLN A 159 3.02 1.67 18.33
CA GLN A 159 2.28 0.46 18.67
C GLN A 159 2.50 -0.61 17.61
N GLU A 160 2.40 -1.87 18.00
CA GLU A 160 2.52 -3.02 17.10
C GLU A 160 1.30 -3.93 17.22
N LEU A 161 0.73 -4.28 16.08
CA LEU A 161 -0.34 -5.28 16.00
C LEU A 161 0.25 -6.56 15.45
N ASN A 162 0.44 -7.55 16.32
CA ASN A 162 1.16 -8.78 16.02
C ASN A 162 0.20 -9.93 15.68
N PHE A 163 0.36 -10.45 14.47
CA PHE A 163 -0.34 -11.61 13.94
C PHE A 163 0.67 -12.56 13.29
N LYS A 164 0.18 -13.67 12.78
CA LYS A 164 0.98 -14.63 12.01
C LYS A 164 0.15 -15.17 10.85
N ALA A 165 0.82 -15.73 9.87
CA ALA A 165 0.20 -16.40 8.75
C ALA A 165 0.86 -17.77 8.52
N ARG A 166 0.09 -18.75 8.06
CA ARG A 166 0.59 -20.09 7.73
C ARG A 166 -0.20 -20.70 6.58
N MET A 167 0.41 -21.63 5.88
CA MET A 167 -0.24 -22.41 4.83
C MET A 167 -0.93 -23.65 5.43
N GLU A 168 -2.14 -23.95 4.96
CA GLU A 168 -2.95 -25.11 5.33
C GLU A 168 -3.57 -25.76 4.09
N SER A 169 -3.82 -27.06 4.16
CA SER A 169 -4.65 -27.80 3.20
C SER A 169 -5.82 -28.43 3.94
N LEU A 170 -7.04 -28.13 3.53
CA LEU A 170 -8.24 -28.70 4.14
C LEU A 170 -8.56 -30.10 3.57
N GLY A 171 -8.39 -30.27 2.27
CA GLY A 171 -8.64 -31.52 1.56
C GLY A 171 -7.54 -32.55 1.71
N ARG A 172 -6.36 -32.16 2.20
CA ARG A 172 -5.15 -33.00 2.28
C ARG A 172 -4.70 -33.53 0.92
N THR A 173 -4.99 -32.78 -0.13
CA THR A 173 -4.66 -33.12 -1.51
C THR A 173 -3.75 -32.05 -2.15
N ALA A 174 -3.02 -31.30 -1.31
CA ALA A 174 -2.11 -30.25 -1.72
C ALA A 174 -1.19 -30.72 -2.85
N THR A 175 -1.03 -29.89 -3.88
CA THR A 175 -0.05 -30.12 -4.94
C THR A 175 1.09 -29.12 -4.85
N PRO A 176 2.31 -29.48 -5.30
CA PRO A 176 3.39 -28.52 -5.42
C PRO A 176 3.01 -27.35 -6.32
N GLY A 177 3.42 -26.15 -5.95
CA GLY A 177 3.17 -24.93 -6.73
C GLY A 177 3.25 -23.67 -5.88
N ASN A 178 3.05 -22.53 -6.53
CA ASN A 178 3.07 -21.23 -5.88
C ASN A 178 1.76 -20.96 -5.13
N VAL A 179 1.89 -20.27 -4.00
CA VAL A 179 0.76 -19.83 -3.17
C VAL A 179 0.79 -18.32 -3.06
N GLN A 180 -0.34 -17.69 -3.33
CA GLN A 180 -0.58 -16.27 -3.11
C GLN A 180 -1.99 -16.08 -2.54
N ALA A 181 -2.10 -15.33 -1.46
CA ALA A 181 -3.38 -14.98 -0.89
C ALA A 181 -3.36 -13.52 -0.43
N GLN A 182 -4.52 -12.89 -0.34
CA GLN A 182 -4.64 -11.50 0.04
C GLN A 182 -5.70 -11.33 1.13
N ALA A 183 -5.36 -10.54 2.13
CA ALA A 183 -6.29 -10.05 3.14
C ALA A 183 -6.19 -8.54 3.22
N ASN A 184 -7.32 -7.89 3.45
CA ASN A 184 -7.39 -6.47 3.80
C ASN A 184 -7.66 -6.36 5.30
N TYR A 185 -7.23 -5.26 5.91
CA TYR A 185 -7.57 -4.96 7.29
C TYR A 185 -8.12 -3.54 7.43
N VAL A 186 -8.93 -3.34 8.45
CA VAL A 186 -9.49 -2.04 8.85
C VAL A 186 -9.27 -1.87 10.34
N LEU A 187 -8.85 -0.68 10.74
CA LEU A 187 -8.64 -0.28 12.13
C LEU A 187 -9.79 0.62 12.60
N ASP A 188 -10.28 0.39 13.82
CA ASP A 188 -11.29 1.20 14.50
C ASP A 188 -10.81 1.46 15.93
N TYR A 189 -10.49 2.69 16.23
CA TYR A 189 -9.93 3.13 17.52
C TYR A 189 -11.04 3.46 18.51
N LYS A 190 -10.84 3.07 19.78
CA LYS A 190 -11.81 3.29 20.86
C LYS A 190 -11.14 3.80 22.13
#